data_db8697adea762bf9ccd553dec3715d68
#
_entry.id   db8697adea762bf9ccd553dec3715d68
#
_cell.length_a   1.000
_cell.length_b   1.000
_cell.length_c   1.000
_cell.angle_alpha   90.00
_cell.angle_beta   90.00
_cell.angle_gamma   90.00
#
_symmetry.space_group_name_H-M   'P 1'
#
loop_
_entity.id
_entity.type
_entity.pdbx_description
1 polymer ?
#
loop_
_entity_poly.entity_id
_entity_poly.type
_entity_poly.pdbx_seq_one_letter_code
_entity_poly.pdbx_strand_id
1 'polypeptide(L)'
;MKKPQNFTRITTIFSGIAIIGFLTSCTTKPAVTEGTKTMTAENLALGKTLFDNSCGRCHDLPSPTSHSAQDWVGIMNAMAPKAKLNDQQHQLVYDYIVSVKK
;
A
#
# COMPACT_ATOMS: atom_id res chain seq x y z
N MET A 1 -4.73 72.94 -9.17
CA MET A 1 -3.33 72.67 -8.81
C MET A 1 -3.15 71.22 -8.55
N LYS A 2 -2.56 70.49 -9.48
CA LYS A 2 -2.29 69.08 -9.32
C LYS A 2 -0.85 68.92 -8.81
N LYS A 3 -0.72 68.33 -7.63
CA LYS A 3 0.55 67.97 -7.05
C LYS A 3 1.19 66.84 -7.85
N PRO A 4 2.44 66.95 -8.28
CA PRO A 4 3.12 65.84 -8.89
C PRO A 4 3.41 64.81 -7.82
N GLN A 5 2.89 63.62 -8.04
CA GLN A 5 3.27 62.49 -7.21
C GLN A 5 4.64 62.01 -7.72
N ASN A 6 5.64 62.24 -6.91
CA ASN A 6 6.94 61.67 -7.10
C ASN A 6 6.82 60.16 -6.95
N PHE A 7 6.79 59.50 -8.07
CA PHE A 7 6.89 58.07 -8.11
C PHE A 7 8.35 57.69 -7.83
N THR A 8 8.66 57.58 -6.54
CA THR A 8 9.95 57.06 -6.14
C THR A 8 10.03 55.63 -6.57
N ARG A 9 10.79 55.42 -7.61
CA ARG A 9 11.15 54.06 -8.05
C ARG A 9 12.00 53.45 -6.94
N ILE A 10 11.35 52.68 -6.09
CA ILE A 10 12.03 51.79 -5.18
C ILE A 10 12.48 50.61 -6.04
N THR A 11 13.72 50.68 -6.46
CA THR A 11 14.39 49.56 -7.06
C THR A 11 14.71 48.59 -5.92
N THR A 12 13.74 47.77 -5.60
CA THR A 12 13.96 46.68 -4.68
C THR A 12 14.73 45.62 -5.48
N ILE A 13 16.01 45.60 -5.22
CA ILE A 13 16.85 44.50 -5.66
C ILE A 13 16.46 43.33 -4.76
N PHE A 14 15.51 42.53 -5.24
CA PHE A 14 15.28 41.23 -4.66
C PHE A 14 16.43 40.35 -5.02
N SER A 15 17.46 40.37 -4.19
CA SER A 15 18.43 39.29 -4.14
C SER A 15 17.63 38.02 -3.79
N GLY A 16 17.31 37.27 -4.82
CA GLY A 16 16.60 36.01 -4.68
C GLY A 16 17.46 35.00 -3.95
N ILE A 17 17.24 34.86 -2.68
CA ILE A 17 17.63 33.62 -2.02
C ILE A 17 16.46 32.70 -2.28
N ALA A 18 16.56 31.97 -3.36
CA ALA A 18 15.71 30.81 -3.59
C ALA A 18 16.13 29.74 -2.58
N ILE A 19 15.55 29.81 -1.41
CA ILE A 19 15.54 28.66 -0.51
C ILE A 19 14.53 27.70 -1.11
N ILE A 20 15.02 26.86 -1.99
CA ILE A 20 14.29 25.73 -2.48
C ILE A 20 14.26 24.73 -1.32
N GLY A 21 13.33 24.94 -0.42
CA GLY A 21 12.93 23.95 0.54
C GLY A 21 12.15 22.86 -0.21
N PHE A 22 12.84 21.95 -0.86
CA PHE A 22 12.24 20.72 -1.30
C PHE A 22 12.02 19.84 -0.09
N LEU A 23 10.96 20.14 0.62
CA LEU A 23 10.31 19.11 1.41
C LEU A 23 9.47 18.28 0.43
N THR A 24 10.14 17.51 -0.40
CA THR A 24 9.51 16.37 -1.00
C THR A 24 9.25 15.38 0.12
N SER A 25 8.20 15.63 0.84
CA SER A 25 7.52 14.58 1.55
C SER A 25 7.00 13.61 0.50
N CYS A 26 7.89 12.78 -0.01
CA CYS A 26 7.48 11.60 -0.74
C CYS A 26 6.86 10.67 0.30
N THR A 27 5.60 10.90 0.61
CA THR A 27 4.75 9.82 1.01
C THR A 27 4.59 8.98 -0.24
N THR A 28 5.55 8.13 -0.47
CA THR A 28 5.44 7.10 -1.48
C THR A 28 4.38 6.15 -0.95
N LYS A 29 3.13 6.48 -1.26
CA LYS A 29 2.12 5.44 -1.34
C LYS A 29 2.72 4.44 -2.32
N PRO A 30 3.02 3.19 -1.90
CA PRO A 30 3.57 2.23 -2.84
C PRO A 30 2.55 2.13 -3.97
N ALA A 31 2.94 2.64 -5.14
CA ALA A 31 2.21 2.34 -6.34
C ALA A 31 2.30 0.83 -6.48
N VAL A 32 1.17 0.16 -6.32
CA VAL A 32 1.03 -1.24 -6.66
C VAL A 32 1.25 -1.30 -8.17
N THR A 33 2.48 -1.52 -8.55
CA THR A 33 2.80 -1.86 -9.93
C THR A 33 2.26 -3.26 -10.13
N GLU A 34 1.14 -3.35 -10.81
CA GLU A 34 0.70 -4.61 -11.37
C GLU A 34 1.89 -5.26 -12.07
N GLY A 35 2.26 -6.45 -11.63
CA GLY A 35 3.06 -7.32 -12.45
C GLY A 35 4.28 -7.96 -11.85
N THR A 36 4.72 -7.65 -10.67
CA THR A 36 5.77 -8.45 -10.03
C THR A 36 5.30 -8.87 -8.65
N LYS A 37 4.74 -10.06 -8.60
CA LYS A 37 4.39 -10.79 -7.40
C LYS A 37 5.64 -11.02 -6.57
N THR A 38 6.07 -9.99 -5.88
CA THR A 38 7.24 -10.08 -5.02
C THR A 38 6.79 -10.70 -3.72
N MET A 39 6.99 -12.00 -3.58
CA MET A 39 6.81 -12.73 -2.33
C MET A 39 7.94 -12.33 -1.37
N THR A 40 7.88 -11.11 -0.89
CA THR A 40 8.82 -10.62 0.13
C THR A 40 8.46 -11.21 1.49
N ALA A 41 9.45 -11.34 2.36
CA ALA A 41 9.22 -11.78 3.74
C ALA A 41 8.18 -10.92 4.47
N GLU A 42 8.17 -9.61 4.18
CA GLU A 42 7.21 -8.66 4.74
C GLU A 42 5.79 -8.95 4.24
N ASN A 43 5.60 -9.16 2.94
CA ASN A 43 4.30 -9.48 2.36
C ASN A 43 3.77 -10.82 2.85
N LEU A 44 4.64 -11.80 3.04
CA LEU A 44 4.26 -13.10 3.60
C LEU A 44 3.87 -13.00 5.07
N ALA A 45 4.56 -12.18 5.86
CA ALA A 45 4.20 -11.91 7.25
C ALA A 45 2.85 -11.20 7.36
N LEU A 46 2.59 -10.24 6.46
CA LEU A 46 1.30 -9.56 6.39
C LEU A 46 0.18 -10.54 5.97
N GLY A 47 0.44 -11.38 4.98
CA GLY A 47 -0.49 -12.43 4.54
C GLY A 47 -0.84 -13.39 5.67
N LYS A 48 0.15 -13.81 6.47
CA LYS A 48 -0.07 -14.63 7.67
C LYS A 48 -0.97 -13.92 8.68
N THR A 49 -0.68 -12.67 8.97
CA THR A 49 -1.47 -11.88 9.92
C THR A 49 -2.92 -11.74 9.47
N LEU A 50 -3.15 -11.51 8.18
CA LEU A 50 -4.49 -11.44 7.61
C LEU A 50 -5.18 -12.81 7.67
N PHE A 51 -4.48 -13.89 7.39
CA PHE A 51 -5.00 -15.24 7.49
C PHE A 51 -5.47 -15.54 8.92
N ASP A 52 -4.61 -15.34 9.89
CA ASP A 52 -4.92 -15.61 11.30
C ASP A 52 -6.09 -14.75 11.80
N ASN A 53 -6.08 -13.45 11.51
CA ASN A 53 -7.04 -12.51 12.09
C ASN A 53 -8.37 -12.43 11.33
N SER A 54 -8.38 -12.65 10.03
CA SER A 54 -9.59 -12.49 9.22
C SER A 54 -10.33 -13.80 9.02
N CYS A 55 -9.61 -14.88 8.76
CA CYS A 55 -10.23 -16.19 8.52
C CYS A 55 -10.59 -16.90 9.82
N GLY A 56 -9.78 -16.73 10.88
CA GLY A 56 -9.99 -17.39 12.19
C GLY A 56 -11.17 -16.85 12.99
N ARG A 57 -11.81 -15.77 12.54
CA ARG A 57 -12.92 -15.17 13.31
C ARG A 57 -14.23 -15.96 13.29
N CYS A 58 -14.46 -16.74 12.26
CA CYS A 58 -15.75 -17.43 12.05
C CYS A 58 -15.69 -18.92 12.35
N HIS A 59 -14.56 -19.54 12.14
CA HIS A 59 -14.34 -20.98 12.39
C HIS A 59 -12.87 -21.26 12.55
N ASP A 60 -12.52 -22.47 12.95
CA ASP A 60 -11.14 -22.91 13.06
C ASP A 60 -10.44 -22.82 11.70
N LEU A 61 -9.20 -22.35 11.74
CA LEU A 61 -8.37 -22.22 10.54
C LEU A 61 -7.95 -23.59 10.03
N PRO A 62 -8.23 -23.91 8.75
CA PRO A 62 -7.62 -25.07 8.15
C PRO A 62 -6.11 -24.84 8.01
N SER A 63 -5.32 -25.91 8.21
CA SER A 63 -3.89 -25.84 7.94
C SER A 63 -3.65 -25.48 6.47
N PRO A 64 -2.74 -24.54 6.17
CA PRO A 64 -2.36 -24.26 4.77
C PRO A 64 -1.96 -25.52 3.97
N THR A 65 -1.42 -26.52 4.65
CA THR A 65 -0.99 -27.78 4.04
C THR A 65 -2.10 -28.80 3.82
N SER A 66 -3.31 -28.56 4.36
CA SER A 66 -4.43 -29.51 4.28
C SER A 66 -5.08 -29.61 2.91
N HIS A 67 -4.86 -28.65 2.04
CA HIS A 67 -5.41 -28.59 0.68
C HIS A 67 -4.29 -28.34 -0.33
N SER A 68 -4.52 -28.69 -1.60
CA SER A 68 -3.58 -28.33 -2.67
C SER A 68 -3.58 -26.83 -2.92
N ALA A 69 -2.56 -26.29 -3.59
CA ALA A 69 -2.54 -24.89 -3.99
C ALA A 69 -3.73 -24.54 -4.91
N GLN A 70 -4.12 -25.49 -5.75
CA GLN A 70 -5.26 -25.32 -6.66
C GLN A 70 -6.59 -25.27 -5.89
N ASP A 71 -6.76 -26.12 -4.89
CA ASP A 71 -7.96 -26.10 -4.05
C ASP A 71 -8.07 -24.80 -3.28
N TRP A 72 -6.92 -24.26 -2.81
CA TRP A 72 -6.88 -22.98 -2.12
C TRP A 72 -7.36 -21.80 -2.99
N VAL A 73 -7.20 -21.87 -4.31
CA VAL A 73 -7.78 -20.84 -5.20
C VAL A 73 -9.30 -20.79 -5.04
N GLY A 74 -9.96 -21.94 -5.09
CA GLY A 74 -11.42 -22.04 -4.91
C GLY A 74 -11.86 -21.61 -3.50
N ILE A 75 -11.14 -22.07 -2.48
CA ILE A 75 -11.40 -21.70 -1.09
C ILE A 75 -11.27 -20.19 -0.88
N MET A 76 -10.18 -19.59 -1.36
CA MET A 76 -9.95 -18.15 -1.23
C MET A 76 -10.99 -17.32 -1.97
N ASN A 77 -11.38 -17.72 -3.17
CA ASN A 77 -12.43 -17.04 -3.93
C ASN A 77 -13.78 -17.04 -3.19
N ALA A 78 -14.08 -18.12 -2.48
CA ALA A 78 -15.32 -18.24 -1.69
C ALA A 78 -15.23 -17.51 -0.35
N MET A 79 -14.07 -17.51 0.32
CA MET A 79 -13.91 -17.04 1.69
C MET A 79 -13.46 -15.60 1.80
N ALA A 80 -12.66 -15.06 0.87
CA ALA A 80 -12.16 -13.70 0.93
C ALA A 80 -13.28 -12.64 1.04
N PRO A 81 -14.38 -12.73 0.28
CA PRO A 81 -15.52 -11.82 0.44
C PRO A 81 -16.17 -11.92 1.82
N LYS A 82 -16.29 -13.13 2.36
CA LYS A 82 -16.88 -13.37 3.69
C LYS A 82 -15.99 -12.81 4.81
N ALA A 83 -14.67 -12.89 4.62
CA ALA A 83 -13.68 -12.31 5.51
C ALA A 83 -13.50 -10.80 5.29
N LYS A 84 -14.21 -10.20 4.33
CA LYS A 84 -14.11 -8.77 3.94
C LYS A 84 -12.69 -8.37 3.51
N LEU A 85 -11.99 -9.27 2.85
CA LEU A 85 -10.69 -8.98 2.25
C LEU A 85 -10.88 -8.30 0.90
N ASN A 86 -10.11 -7.25 0.65
CA ASN A 86 -9.98 -6.69 -0.69
C ASN A 86 -9.05 -7.56 -1.56
N ASP A 87 -8.97 -7.27 -2.85
CA ASP A 87 -8.20 -8.08 -3.81
C ASP A 87 -6.71 -8.19 -3.43
N GLN A 88 -6.11 -7.10 -2.95
CA GLN A 88 -4.72 -7.11 -2.50
C GLN A 88 -4.53 -8.01 -1.26
N GLN A 89 -5.40 -7.90 -0.28
CA GLN A 89 -5.37 -8.72 0.92
C GLN A 89 -5.62 -10.20 0.60
N HIS A 90 -6.56 -10.48 -0.31
CA HIS A 90 -6.80 -11.81 -0.84
C HIS A 90 -5.52 -12.41 -1.42
N GLN A 91 -4.80 -11.67 -2.26
CA GLN A 91 -3.56 -12.13 -2.86
C GLN A 91 -2.46 -12.36 -1.81
N LEU A 92 -2.31 -11.46 -0.84
CA LEU A 92 -1.33 -11.63 0.23
C LEU A 92 -1.59 -12.89 1.07
N VAL A 93 -2.83 -13.19 1.39
CA VAL A 93 -3.20 -14.40 2.11
C VAL A 93 -2.90 -15.65 1.28
N TYR A 94 -3.27 -15.64 0.01
CA TYR A 94 -2.98 -16.76 -0.88
C TYR A 94 -1.47 -17.00 -1.02
N ASP A 95 -0.68 -15.94 -1.20
CA ASP A 95 0.78 -16.03 -1.30
C ASP A 95 1.42 -16.61 -0.04
N TYR A 96 0.93 -16.21 1.13
CA TYR A 96 1.34 -16.83 2.40
C TYR A 96 1.02 -18.32 2.42
N ILE A 97 -0.22 -18.70 2.11
CA ILE A 97 -0.67 -20.10 2.13
C ILE A 97 0.22 -20.97 1.24
N VAL A 98 0.47 -20.53 0.02
CA VAL A 98 1.29 -21.33 -0.91
C VAL A 98 2.77 -21.34 -0.54
N SER A 99 3.26 -20.31 0.16
CA SER A 99 4.65 -20.23 0.60
C SER A 99 5.01 -21.26 1.67
N VAL A 100 4.06 -21.65 2.51
CA VAL A 100 4.28 -22.63 3.60
C VAL A 100 3.99 -24.07 3.20
N LYS A 101 3.64 -24.30 1.95
CA LYS A 101 3.33 -25.65 1.39
C LYS A 101 4.55 -26.39 0.85
N LYS A 102 5.74 -25.92 1.13
CA LYS A 102 6.98 -26.55 0.64
C LYS A 102 7.22 -27.91 1.26
#